data_4f1a2626e6cc1d54ffe8251663246d75
#
_entry.id   4f1a2626e6cc1d54ffe8251663246d75
#
_cell.length_a   1.000
_cell.length_b   1.000
_cell.length_c   1.000
_cell.angle_alpha   90.00
_cell.angle_beta   90.00
_cell.angle_gamma   90.00
#
_symmetry.space_group_name_H-M   'P 1'
#
loop_
_entity.id
_entity.type
_entity.pdbx_description
1 polymer ?
#
loop_
_entity_poly.entity_id
_entity_poly.type
_entity_poly.pdbx_seq_one_letter_code
_entity_poly.pdbx_strand_id
1 'polypeptide(L)'
;MRLPIPQHITVISPHLDDAVFSCGCLLAESRDALVITVFAGVPDPEIATPAWDKATGFSSGYQAVLARRDEDAESMRRLGAKGTWLNFWDGQYGRGYQTTDLVSALKTILEQRGGTVLMPMGLSHPDHLLTSNACLAVREAFLLAQPYEEDGATDRPMNWFVYEEAIYRQLPGLVLTRLAAWRQAGLKMSAVQFPTSSAKKKAHAVGAYRSQLPLFGAAKRADIGSPERYWRLDAE
;
A
#
# COMPACT_ATOMS: atom_id res chain seq x y z
N MET A 1 -10.33 -17.26 -6.79
CA MET A 1 -11.78 -16.89 -6.92
C MET A 1 -11.88 -15.52 -7.57
N ARG A 2 -12.89 -15.29 -8.45
CA ARG A 2 -13.16 -13.94 -9.00
C ARG A 2 -14.16 -13.22 -8.10
N LEU A 3 -13.89 -11.97 -7.78
CA LEU A 3 -14.74 -11.10 -6.96
C LEU A 3 -15.16 -9.85 -7.74
N PRO A 4 -16.34 -9.28 -7.45
CA PRO A 4 -16.71 -7.98 -8.02
C PRO A 4 -15.72 -6.90 -7.56
N ILE A 5 -15.55 -5.86 -8.38
CA ILE A 5 -14.70 -4.72 -8.03
C ILE A 5 -15.36 -3.96 -6.88
N PRO A 6 -14.69 -3.83 -5.74
CA PRO A 6 -15.22 -3.06 -4.62
C PRO A 6 -15.25 -1.57 -4.98
N GLN A 7 -16.37 -0.91 -4.71
CA GLN A 7 -16.59 0.48 -5.12
C GLN A 7 -16.04 1.50 -4.12
N HIS A 8 -15.84 1.08 -2.87
CA HIS A 8 -15.31 1.89 -1.78
C HIS A 8 -14.09 1.19 -1.21
N ILE A 9 -12.90 1.69 -1.51
CA ILE A 9 -11.63 1.05 -1.14
C ILE A 9 -10.66 2.01 -0.47
N THR A 10 -9.87 1.47 0.44
CA THR A 10 -8.69 2.11 0.99
C THR A 10 -7.47 1.23 0.74
N VAL A 11 -6.47 1.76 0.05
CA VAL A 11 -5.20 1.06 -0.19
C VAL A 11 -4.13 1.68 0.71
N ILE A 12 -3.52 0.87 1.55
CA ILE A 12 -2.39 1.28 2.39
C ILE A 12 -1.11 1.09 1.59
N SER A 13 -0.38 2.18 1.34
CA SER A 13 0.87 2.21 0.58
C SER A 13 2.04 2.42 1.53
N PRO A 14 3.08 1.58 1.53
CA PRO A 14 4.30 1.90 2.27
C PRO A 14 4.91 3.23 1.81
N HIS A 15 5.25 3.36 0.54
CA HIS A 15 5.85 4.57 -0.04
C HIS A 15 4.97 5.20 -1.13
N LEU A 16 5.43 6.35 -1.62
CA LEU A 16 4.80 7.15 -2.67
C LEU A 16 5.03 6.48 -4.05
N ASP A 17 4.29 5.45 -4.39
CA ASP A 17 4.24 4.73 -5.68
C ASP A 17 3.71 3.29 -5.53
N ASP A 18 3.96 2.60 -4.41
CA ASP A 18 3.66 1.18 -4.20
C ASP A 18 2.20 0.81 -4.51
N ALA A 19 1.25 1.63 -4.02
CA ALA A 19 -0.18 1.39 -4.26
C ALA A 19 -0.52 1.44 -5.75
N VAL A 20 0.04 2.39 -6.48
CA VAL A 20 -0.22 2.53 -7.93
C VAL A 20 0.45 1.42 -8.73
N PHE A 21 1.67 1.06 -8.36
CA PHE A 21 2.38 -0.04 -9.02
C PHE A 21 1.68 -1.37 -8.81
N SER A 22 1.07 -1.58 -7.66
CA SER A 22 0.49 -2.87 -7.26
C SER A 22 -1.03 -2.96 -7.45
N CYS A 23 -1.78 -1.83 -7.37
CA CYS A 23 -3.24 -1.78 -7.35
C CYS A 23 -3.82 -0.75 -8.34
N GLY A 24 -3.03 -0.19 -9.25
CA GLY A 24 -3.46 0.93 -10.10
C GLY A 24 -4.66 0.64 -11.00
N CYS A 25 -4.85 -0.61 -11.47
CA CYS A 25 -6.04 -0.99 -12.21
C CYS A 25 -7.29 -0.99 -11.32
N LEU A 26 -7.17 -1.53 -10.11
CA LEU A 26 -8.27 -1.58 -9.16
C LEU A 26 -8.65 -0.17 -8.68
N LEU A 27 -7.66 0.67 -8.37
CA LEU A 27 -7.86 2.08 -8.02
C LEU A 27 -8.62 2.83 -9.13
N ALA A 28 -8.27 2.58 -10.39
CA ALA A 28 -8.88 3.23 -11.55
C ALA A 28 -10.36 2.88 -11.77
N GLU A 29 -10.82 1.76 -11.24
CA GLU A 29 -12.17 1.21 -11.46
C GLU A 29 -13.07 1.30 -10.22
N SER A 30 -12.51 1.65 -9.07
CA SER A 30 -13.27 1.90 -7.85
C SER A 30 -13.80 3.33 -7.83
N ARG A 31 -15.06 3.54 -7.42
CA ARG A 31 -15.69 4.88 -7.45
C ARG A 31 -15.17 5.82 -6.37
N ASP A 32 -14.86 5.26 -5.20
CA ASP A 32 -14.31 6.01 -4.07
C ASP A 32 -13.08 5.28 -3.55
N ALA A 33 -11.95 5.57 -4.19
CA ALA A 33 -10.65 5.04 -3.87
C ALA A 33 -9.84 6.05 -3.06
N LEU A 34 -9.30 5.62 -1.91
CA LEU A 34 -8.35 6.36 -1.08
C LEU A 34 -7.03 5.58 -1.02
N VAL A 35 -5.93 6.27 -1.22
CA VAL A 35 -4.60 5.75 -0.91
C VAL A 35 -4.07 6.45 0.34
N ILE A 36 -3.64 5.67 1.34
CA ILE A 36 -2.96 6.17 2.54
C ILE A 36 -1.49 5.77 2.42
N THR A 37 -0.62 6.73 2.13
CA THR A 37 0.82 6.48 2.08
C THR A 37 1.44 6.72 3.44
N VAL A 38 2.08 5.68 3.98
CA VAL A 38 2.60 5.68 5.35
C VAL A 38 3.89 6.49 5.44
N PHE A 39 4.91 6.10 4.70
CA PHE A 39 6.24 6.72 4.74
C PHE A 39 6.36 7.83 3.70
N ALA A 40 5.57 8.87 3.90
CA ALA A 40 5.52 10.05 3.06
C ALA A 40 5.97 11.33 3.79
N GLY A 41 6.46 11.22 5.03
CA GLY A 41 6.90 12.34 5.85
C GLY A 41 8.12 13.04 5.26
N VAL A 42 8.12 14.36 5.28
CA VAL A 42 9.22 15.18 4.77
C VAL A 42 10.32 15.25 5.84
N PRO A 43 11.54 14.76 5.55
CA PRO A 43 12.64 14.81 6.50
C PRO A 43 13.17 16.24 6.67
N ASP A 44 13.89 16.47 7.77
CA ASP A 44 14.56 17.76 7.99
C ASP A 44 15.60 18.03 6.89
N PRO A 45 15.72 19.28 6.41
CA PRO A 45 16.63 19.63 5.33
C PRO A 45 18.12 19.34 5.64
N GLU A 46 18.48 19.28 6.92
CA GLU A 46 19.86 19.05 7.38
C GLU A 46 20.27 17.56 7.34
N ILE A 47 19.31 16.64 7.14
CA ILE A 47 19.63 15.22 7.04
C ILE A 47 20.43 14.95 5.77
N ALA A 48 21.49 14.16 5.92
CA ALA A 48 22.34 13.75 4.80
C ALA A 48 21.51 13.09 3.69
N THR A 49 21.66 13.57 2.46
CA THR A 49 20.91 13.05 1.31
C THR A 49 21.26 11.58 1.06
N PRO A 50 20.28 10.65 1.10
CA PRO A 50 20.51 9.24 0.82
C PRO A 50 21.00 8.99 -0.59
N ALA A 51 21.64 7.83 -0.80
CA ALA A 51 22.13 7.42 -2.13
C ALA A 51 21.03 7.36 -3.19
N TRP A 52 19.84 6.89 -2.80
CA TRP A 52 18.67 6.81 -3.69
C TRP A 52 18.24 8.19 -4.18
N ASP A 53 18.16 9.18 -3.29
CA ASP A 53 17.77 10.54 -3.65
C ASP A 53 18.81 11.21 -4.53
N LYS A 54 20.11 11.01 -4.24
CA LYS A 54 21.21 11.48 -5.10
C LYS A 54 21.14 10.87 -6.50
N ALA A 55 20.83 9.58 -6.60
CA ALA A 55 20.70 8.88 -7.88
C ALA A 55 19.53 9.40 -8.74
N THR A 56 18.52 10.02 -8.12
CA THR A 56 17.39 10.66 -8.79
C THR A 56 17.59 12.17 -9.00
N GLY A 57 18.78 12.69 -8.66
CA GLY A 57 19.18 14.08 -8.92
C GLY A 57 18.77 15.09 -7.85
N PHE A 58 18.28 14.64 -6.68
CA PHE A 58 17.94 15.54 -5.58
C PHE A 58 19.16 15.87 -4.71
N SER A 59 19.21 17.11 -4.25
CA SER A 59 20.26 17.59 -3.36
C SER A 59 19.93 17.41 -1.86
N SER A 60 18.67 17.12 -1.52
CA SER A 60 18.23 16.81 -0.15
C SER A 60 17.03 15.86 -0.15
N GLY A 61 16.88 15.10 0.96
CA GLY A 61 15.69 14.28 1.19
C GLY A 61 14.40 15.11 1.26
N TYR A 62 14.50 16.34 1.80
CA TYR A 62 13.40 17.30 1.81
C TYR A 62 12.85 17.56 0.41
N GLN A 63 13.71 17.91 -0.54
CA GLN A 63 13.33 18.15 -1.94
C GLN A 63 12.80 16.88 -2.61
N ALA A 64 13.44 15.74 -2.35
CA ALA A 64 13.03 14.45 -2.92
C ALA A 64 11.61 14.07 -2.52
N VAL A 65 11.26 14.16 -1.23
CA VAL A 65 9.92 13.80 -0.76
C VAL A 65 8.86 14.77 -1.28
N LEU A 66 9.13 16.07 -1.31
CA LEU A 66 8.18 17.05 -1.87
C LEU A 66 7.90 16.74 -3.35
N ALA A 67 8.93 16.52 -4.17
CA ALA A 67 8.77 16.17 -5.57
C ALA A 67 7.99 14.85 -5.77
N ARG A 68 8.27 13.82 -4.95
CA ARG A 68 7.54 12.55 -4.99
C ARG A 68 6.08 12.68 -4.55
N ARG A 69 5.78 13.56 -3.58
CA ARG A 69 4.39 13.88 -3.23
C ARG A 69 3.64 14.53 -4.40
N ASP A 70 4.28 15.42 -5.17
CA ASP A 70 3.70 16.02 -6.36
C ASP A 70 3.46 14.97 -7.46
N GLU A 71 4.40 14.03 -7.64
CA GLU A 71 4.25 12.90 -8.57
C GLU A 71 3.10 11.97 -8.14
N ASP A 72 2.98 11.68 -6.85
CA ASP A 72 1.91 10.87 -6.28
C ASP A 72 0.54 11.56 -6.42
N ALA A 73 0.45 12.86 -6.11
CA ALA A 73 -0.77 13.63 -6.30
C ALA A 73 -1.23 13.62 -7.77
N GLU A 74 -0.31 13.78 -8.71
CA GLU A 74 -0.61 13.69 -10.14
C GLU A 74 -1.04 12.28 -10.54
N SER A 75 -0.41 11.24 -9.99
CA SER A 75 -0.79 9.85 -10.22
C SER A 75 -2.22 9.57 -9.71
N MET A 76 -2.55 10.01 -8.48
CA MET A 76 -3.90 9.90 -7.94
C MET A 76 -4.92 10.60 -8.83
N ARG A 77 -4.62 11.82 -9.29
CA ARG A 77 -5.49 12.58 -10.20
C ARG A 77 -5.76 11.80 -11.50
N ARG A 78 -4.74 11.15 -12.07
CA ARG A 78 -4.88 10.33 -13.29
C ARG A 78 -5.76 9.11 -13.08
N LEU A 79 -5.74 8.52 -11.88
CA LEU A 79 -6.60 7.38 -11.52
C LEU A 79 -8.02 7.80 -11.13
N GLY A 80 -8.24 9.04 -10.71
CA GLY A 80 -9.49 9.48 -10.10
C GLY A 80 -9.59 9.04 -8.63
N ALA A 81 -8.45 8.77 -7.98
CA ALA A 81 -8.34 8.39 -6.58
C ALA A 81 -7.97 9.60 -5.71
N LYS A 82 -8.18 9.47 -4.40
CA LYS A 82 -7.71 10.42 -3.38
C LYS A 82 -6.43 9.90 -2.75
N GLY A 83 -5.53 10.80 -2.35
CA GLY A 83 -4.32 10.47 -1.59
C GLY A 83 -4.34 11.14 -0.22
N THR A 84 -3.82 10.46 0.79
CA THR A 84 -3.51 10.99 2.12
C THR A 84 -2.12 10.52 2.52
N TRP A 85 -1.28 11.44 2.99
CA TRP A 85 0.10 11.16 3.38
C TRP A 85 0.23 11.24 4.89
N LEU A 86 0.72 10.15 5.49
CA LEU A 86 1.13 10.18 6.89
C LEU A 86 2.52 10.81 7.01
N ASN A 87 2.90 11.19 8.23
CA ASN A 87 4.13 11.92 8.46
C ASN A 87 5.25 11.03 9.04
N PHE A 88 5.29 9.75 8.63
CA PHE A 88 6.42 8.86 8.93
C PHE A 88 7.48 9.04 7.85
N TRP A 89 8.74 9.14 8.26
CA TRP A 89 9.86 9.24 7.32
C TRP A 89 10.20 7.86 6.78
N ASP A 90 10.52 7.78 5.49
CA ASP A 90 11.10 6.59 4.87
C ASP A 90 12.37 6.18 5.65
N GLY A 91 12.55 4.87 5.87
CA GLY A 91 13.65 4.30 6.64
C GLY A 91 15.05 4.73 6.17
N GLN A 92 15.19 5.11 4.89
CA GLN A 92 16.44 5.65 4.35
C GLN A 92 16.91 6.95 5.05
N TYR A 93 16.01 7.67 5.72
CA TYR A 93 16.33 8.90 6.47
C TYR A 93 16.74 8.63 7.94
N GLY A 94 16.88 7.35 8.33
CA GLY A 94 17.46 6.93 9.60
C GLY A 94 16.55 7.06 10.81
N ARG A 95 15.24 7.34 10.63
CA ARG A 95 14.27 7.38 11.72
C ARG A 95 13.53 6.05 11.83
N GLY A 96 13.67 5.37 12.98
CA GLY A 96 12.94 4.14 13.26
C GLY A 96 11.57 4.41 13.88
N TYR A 97 10.61 3.51 13.59
CA TYR A 97 9.27 3.54 14.18
C TYR A 97 8.88 2.15 14.68
N GLN A 98 7.99 2.10 15.67
CA GLN A 98 7.39 0.87 16.14
C GLN A 98 6.07 0.60 15.42
N THR A 99 5.65 -0.66 15.38
CA THR A 99 4.34 -1.05 14.81
C THR A 99 3.19 -0.27 15.44
N THR A 100 3.25 -0.01 16.75
CA THR A 100 2.23 0.74 17.50
C THR A 100 2.04 2.18 17.02
N ASP A 101 3.10 2.82 16.52
CA ASP A 101 3.03 4.19 16.00
C ASP A 101 2.14 4.23 14.74
N LEU A 102 2.35 3.28 13.84
CA LEU A 102 1.59 3.16 12.60
C LEU A 102 0.14 2.70 12.89
N VAL A 103 -0.06 1.76 13.83
CA VAL A 103 -1.38 1.27 14.23
C VAL A 103 -2.26 2.43 14.67
N SER A 104 -1.76 3.31 15.54
CA SER A 104 -2.52 4.45 16.05
C SER A 104 -2.99 5.37 14.91
N ALA A 105 -2.11 5.67 13.97
CA ALA A 105 -2.43 6.54 12.83
C ALA A 105 -3.43 5.89 11.85
N LEU A 106 -3.22 4.62 11.50
CA LEU A 106 -4.05 3.89 10.54
C LEU A 106 -5.45 3.61 11.10
N LYS A 107 -5.54 3.18 12.37
CA LYS A 107 -6.79 2.82 13.03
C LYS A 107 -7.79 3.98 12.96
N THR A 108 -7.39 5.17 13.35
CA THR A 108 -8.25 6.35 13.36
C THR A 108 -8.88 6.65 11.99
N ILE A 109 -8.10 6.53 10.91
CA ILE A 109 -8.59 6.81 9.55
C ILE A 109 -9.53 5.68 9.09
N LEU A 110 -9.17 4.43 9.36
CA LEU A 110 -9.93 3.28 8.91
C LEU A 110 -11.26 3.12 9.66
N GLU A 111 -11.33 3.48 10.95
CA GLU A 111 -12.58 3.54 11.73
C GLU A 111 -13.60 4.49 11.09
N GLN A 112 -13.15 5.65 10.67
CA GLN A 112 -14.02 6.65 10.06
C GLN A 112 -14.47 6.26 8.64
N ARG A 113 -13.65 5.49 7.94
CA ARG A 113 -13.88 5.21 6.52
C ARG A 113 -14.62 3.91 6.28
N GLY A 114 -14.32 2.83 6.98
CA GLY A 114 -14.88 1.51 6.75
C GLY A 114 -14.60 0.95 5.34
N GLY A 115 -15.38 -0.04 4.93
CA GLY A 115 -15.36 -0.59 3.56
C GLY A 115 -14.27 -1.64 3.31
N THR A 116 -13.68 -1.62 2.13
CA THR A 116 -12.64 -2.58 1.73
C THR A 116 -11.25 -1.99 1.91
N VAL A 117 -10.40 -2.71 2.62
CA VAL A 117 -8.99 -2.34 2.87
C VAL A 117 -8.07 -3.28 2.10
N LEU A 118 -7.14 -2.70 1.35
CA LEU A 118 -6.02 -3.42 0.74
C LEU A 118 -4.73 -3.02 1.42
N MET A 119 -3.99 -4.01 1.91
CA MET A 119 -2.72 -3.81 2.61
C MET A 119 -1.56 -4.46 1.85
N PRO A 120 -0.31 -3.98 2.01
CA PRO A 120 0.84 -4.63 1.41
C PRO A 120 1.10 -6.00 2.04
N MET A 121 1.63 -6.94 1.25
CA MET A 121 2.07 -8.24 1.78
C MET A 121 3.28 -8.11 2.71
N GLY A 122 4.08 -7.07 2.57
CA GLY A 122 5.29 -6.81 3.36
C GLY A 122 6.50 -7.55 2.80
N LEU A 123 6.78 -7.38 1.51
CA LEU A 123 7.88 -8.05 0.81
C LEU A 123 9.16 -7.21 0.86
N SER A 124 10.30 -7.89 1.15
CA SER A 124 11.67 -7.38 1.00
C SER A 124 12.07 -6.16 1.84
N HIS A 125 11.36 -5.04 1.75
CA HIS A 125 11.73 -3.78 2.39
C HIS A 125 11.26 -3.72 3.86
N PRO A 126 12.08 -3.23 4.82
CA PRO A 126 11.67 -3.11 6.23
C PRO A 126 10.38 -2.30 6.43
N ASP A 127 10.22 -1.18 5.73
CA ASP A 127 9.04 -0.32 5.82
C ASP A 127 7.77 -1.04 5.31
N HIS A 128 7.89 -1.87 4.27
CA HIS A 128 6.78 -2.70 3.79
C HIS A 128 6.38 -3.73 4.83
N LEU A 129 7.35 -4.38 5.46
CA LEU A 129 7.11 -5.34 6.54
C LEU A 129 6.44 -4.65 7.74
N LEU A 130 6.93 -3.49 8.14
CA LEU A 130 6.39 -2.71 9.25
C LEU A 130 4.95 -2.27 8.96
N THR A 131 4.67 -1.76 7.76
CA THR A 131 3.32 -1.38 7.30
C THR A 131 2.39 -2.58 7.30
N SER A 132 2.83 -3.72 6.76
CA SER A 132 2.05 -4.96 6.73
C SER A 132 1.69 -5.44 8.14
N ASN A 133 2.65 -5.45 9.07
CA ASN A 133 2.43 -5.85 10.45
C ASN A 133 1.47 -4.88 11.18
N ALA A 134 1.58 -3.58 10.94
CA ALA A 134 0.66 -2.59 11.50
C ALA A 134 -0.78 -2.81 10.98
N CYS A 135 -0.95 -3.08 9.70
CA CYS A 135 -2.26 -3.39 9.12
C CYS A 135 -2.89 -4.65 9.72
N LEU A 136 -2.09 -5.71 9.95
CA LEU A 136 -2.58 -6.92 10.62
C LEU A 136 -3.04 -6.63 12.05
N ALA A 137 -2.27 -5.84 12.81
CA ALA A 137 -2.63 -5.46 14.17
C ALA A 137 -3.91 -4.58 14.22
N VAL A 138 -4.08 -3.68 13.24
CA VAL A 138 -5.32 -2.90 13.11
C VAL A 138 -6.50 -3.81 12.79
N ARG A 139 -6.34 -4.77 11.86
CA ARG A 139 -7.39 -5.74 11.53
C ARG A 139 -7.80 -6.55 12.77
N GLU A 140 -6.84 -7.06 13.52
CA GLU A 140 -7.10 -7.80 14.75
C GLU A 140 -7.88 -6.95 15.78
N ALA A 141 -7.47 -5.69 15.96
CA ALA A 141 -8.18 -4.77 16.86
C ALA A 141 -9.65 -4.56 16.43
N PHE A 142 -9.93 -4.48 15.13
CA PHE A 142 -11.30 -4.37 14.63
C PHE A 142 -12.11 -5.66 14.81
N LEU A 143 -11.50 -6.82 14.63
CA LEU A 143 -12.18 -8.10 14.85
C LEU A 143 -12.53 -8.28 16.33
N LEU A 144 -11.65 -7.89 17.25
CA LEU A 144 -11.90 -7.95 18.69
C LEU A 144 -12.92 -6.92 19.18
N ALA A 145 -13.06 -5.78 18.49
CA ALA A 145 -13.99 -4.72 18.85
C ALA A 145 -15.41 -4.94 18.33
N GLN A 146 -15.65 -5.96 17.47
CA GLN A 146 -17.01 -6.26 17.02
C GLN A 146 -17.81 -6.82 18.19
N PRO A 147 -18.92 -6.17 18.60
CA PRO A 147 -19.80 -6.74 19.63
C PRO A 147 -20.41 -8.04 19.08
N TYR A 148 -20.54 -9.03 19.95
CA TYR A 148 -21.43 -10.16 19.69
C TYR A 148 -22.81 -9.58 19.37
N GLU A 149 -23.35 -9.94 18.20
CA GLU A 149 -24.62 -9.42 17.68
C GLU A 149 -25.73 -9.63 18.72
N GLU A 150 -26.23 -8.56 19.35
CA GLU A 150 -27.55 -8.58 19.98
C GLU A 150 -28.49 -7.48 19.46
N ASP A 151 -28.01 -6.43 18.83
CA ASP A 151 -28.91 -5.40 18.26
C ASP A 151 -28.34 -4.79 16.99
N GLY A 152 -28.97 -5.07 15.89
CA GLY A 152 -29.07 -4.40 14.58
C GLY A 152 -28.23 -3.18 14.21
N ALA A 153 -27.06 -2.98 14.81
CA ALA A 153 -26.14 -1.92 14.45
C ALA A 153 -25.46 -2.25 13.11
N THR A 154 -25.64 -1.38 12.14
CA THR A 154 -25.15 -1.46 10.78
C THR A 154 -23.65 -1.20 10.69
N ASP A 155 -22.83 -1.93 11.45
CA ASP A 155 -21.39 -1.88 11.27
C ASP A 155 -21.03 -2.81 10.11
N ARG A 156 -20.81 -2.23 8.93
CA ARG A 156 -20.43 -3.01 7.74
C ARG A 156 -19.05 -3.62 8.00
N PRO A 157 -18.94 -4.95 8.04
CA PRO A 157 -17.66 -5.60 8.31
C PRO A 157 -16.64 -5.13 7.28
N MET A 158 -15.47 -4.70 7.76
CA MET A 158 -14.37 -4.35 6.86
C MET A 158 -13.84 -5.60 6.16
N ASN A 159 -13.76 -5.55 4.82
CA ASN A 159 -13.16 -6.60 4.03
C ASN A 159 -11.67 -6.33 3.86
N TRP A 160 -10.82 -7.28 4.22
CA TRP A 160 -9.39 -7.14 4.15
C TRP A 160 -8.78 -7.98 3.03
N PHE A 161 -7.99 -7.31 2.21
CA PHE A 161 -7.22 -7.92 1.14
C PHE A 161 -5.75 -7.53 1.26
N VAL A 162 -4.90 -8.41 0.74
CA VAL A 162 -3.46 -8.20 0.64
C VAL A 162 -3.10 -8.11 -0.83
N TYR A 163 -2.30 -7.14 -1.21
CA TYR A 163 -1.70 -7.10 -2.53
C TYR A 163 -0.24 -7.55 -2.49
N GLU A 164 0.19 -8.30 -3.53
CA GLU A 164 1.61 -8.58 -3.73
C GLU A 164 2.28 -7.34 -4.32
N GLU A 165 3.27 -6.79 -3.61
CA GLU A 165 3.97 -5.58 -4.06
C GLU A 165 4.70 -5.83 -5.37
N ALA A 166 4.35 -5.06 -6.39
CA ALA A 166 5.09 -4.99 -7.64
C ALA A 166 6.57 -4.67 -7.36
N ILE A 167 7.45 -5.09 -8.25
CA ILE A 167 8.91 -5.01 -8.15
C ILE A 167 9.57 -5.92 -7.10
N TYR A 168 8.84 -6.39 -6.07
CA TYR A 168 9.36 -7.32 -5.06
C TYR A 168 8.84 -8.74 -5.22
N ARG A 169 7.59 -8.92 -5.65
CA ARG A 169 6.96 -10.26 -5.80
C ARG A 169 7.67 -11.18 -6.79
N GLN A 170 8.53 -10.65 -7.68
CA GLN A 170 9.35 -11.45 -8.60
C GLN A 170 10.61 -12.04 -7.95
N LEU A 171 10.99 -11.55 -6.76
CA LEU A 171 12.15 -12.09 -6.06
C LEU A 171 11.87 -13.53 -5.62
N PRO A 172 12.73 -14.49 -5.98
CA PRO A 172 12.48 -15.91 -5.75
C PRO A 172 12.16 -16.23 -4.29
N GLY A 173 11.05 -16.93 -4.07
CA GLY A 173 10.65 -17.43 -2.75
C GLY A 173 10.00 -16.42 -1.82
N LEU A 174 10.09 -15.09 -2.03
CA LEU A 174 9.59 -14.11 -1.07
C LEU A 174 8.09 -14.28 -0.77
N VAL A 175 7.25 -14.34 -1.80
CA VAL A 175 5.80 -14.52 -1.65
C VAL A 175 5.50 -15.83 -0.92
N LEU A 176 6.13 -16.93 -1.31
CA LEU A 176 5.91 -18.24 -0.67
C LEU A 176 6.36 -18.26 0.79
N THR A 177 7.51 -17.67 1.10
CA THR A 177 7.99 -17.53 2.48
C THR A 177 7.03 -16.70 3.33
N ARG A 178 6.53 -15.60 2.80
CA ARG A 178 5.58 -14.74 3.52
C ARG A 178 4.25 -15.45 3.78
N LEU A 179 3.72 -16.15 2.77
CA LEU A 179 2.51 -16.97 2.90
C LEU A 179 2.69 -18.11 3.92
N ALA A 180 3.85 -18.77 3.93
CA ALA A 180 4.15 -19.82 4.89
C ALA A 180 4.18 -19.26 6.33
N ALA A 181 4.86 -18.14 6.56
CA ALA A 181 4.92 -17.48 7.86
C ALA A 181 3.51 -17.09 8.37
N TRP A 182 2.66 -16.53 7.51
CA TRP A 182 1.30 -16.16 7.88
C TRP A 182 0.42 -17.38 8.20
N ARG A 183 0.54 -18.49 7.44
CA ARG A 183 -0.15 -19.74 7.75
C ARG A 183 0.28 -20.32 9.11
N GLN A 184 1.58 -20.26 9.41
CA GLN A 184 2.10 -20.68 10.72
C GLN A 184 1.56 -19.80 11.86
N ALA A 185 1.31 -18.52 11.60
CA ALA A 185 0.65 -17.61 12.53
C ALA A 185 -0.88 -17.75 12.57
N GLY A 186 -1.46 -18.76 11.89
CA GLY A 186 -2.90 -19.02 11.91
C GLY A 186 -3.73 -18.20 10.91
N LEU A 187 -3.11 -17.32 10.11
CA LEU A 187 -3.85 -16.51 9.14
C LEU A 187 -4.36 -17.37 7.98
N LYS A 188 -5.66 -17.33 7.73
CA LYS A 188 -6.31 -17.96 6.58
C LYS A 188 -6.42 -16.95 5.44
N MET A 189 -6.03 -17.37 4.24
CA MET A 189 -6.09 -16.50 3.08
C MET A 189 -6.33 -17.28 1.78
N SER A 190 -7.05 -16.65 0.87
CA SER A 190 -7.44 -17.21 -0.41
C SER A 190 -7.02 -16.29 -1.56
N ALA A 191 -6.40 -16.84 -2.61
CA ALA A 191 -6.07 -16.06 -3.80
C ALA A 191 -7.35 -15.58 -4.49
N VAL A 192 -7.41 -14.30 -4.82
CA VAL A 192 -8.55 -13.67 -5.47
C VAL A 192 -8.12 -12.85 -6.68
N GLN A 193 -9.07 -12.58 -7.56
CA GLN A 193 -8.88 -11.74 -8.74
C GLN A 193 -10.03 -10.74 -8.84
N PHE A 194 -9.71 -9.49 -9.10
CA PHE A 194 -10.64 -8.46 -9.52
C PHE A 194 -10.53 -8.32 -11.05
N PRO A 195 -11.64 -8.43 -11.81
CA PRO A 195 -11.62 -8.43 -13.27
C PRO A 195 -11.45 -7.00 -13.83
N THR A 196 -10.29 -6.39 -13.59
CA THR A 196 -9.96 -5.04 -14.04
C THR A 196 -9.56 -5.00 -15.51
N SER A 197 -9.86 -3.89 -16.19
CA SER A 197 -9.56 -3.61 -17.60
C SER A 197 -8.72 -2.35 -17.81
N SER A 198 -8.41 -1.63 -16.74
CA SER A 198 -7.81 -0.28 -16.76
C SER A 198 -6.27 -0.24 -16.89
N ALA A 199 -5.64 -1.23 -17.53
CA ALA A 199 -4.18 -1.29 -17.67
C ALA A 199 -3.58 -0.03 -18.33
N LYS A 200 -4.26 0.57 -19.33
CA LYS A 200 -3.81 1.81 -19.95
C LYS A 200 -3.87 3.00 -18.99
N LYS A 201 -4.91 3.07 -18.16
CA LYS A 201 -5.07 4.14 -17.15
C LYS A 201 -4.03 4.00 -16.06
N LYS A 202 -3.76 2.77 -15.59
CA LYS A 202 -2.63 2.47 -14.69
C LYS A 202 -1.30 2.89 -15.29
N ALA A 203 -0.99 2.49 -16.52
CA ALA A 203 0.28 2.86 -17.17
C ALA A 203 0.45 4.38 -17.29
N HIS A 204 -0.63 5.11 -17.58
CA HIS A 204 -0.61 6.58 -17.60
C HIS A 204 -0.34 7.16 -16.19
N ALA A 205 -0.94 6.61 -15.15
CA ALA A 205 -0.72 7.03 -13.76
C ALA A 205 0.71 6.73 -13.30
N VAL A 206 1.21 5.52 -13.56
CA VAL A 206 2.61 5.12 -13.30
C VAL A 206 3.60 6.11 -13.90
N GLY A 207 3.36 6.63 -15.13
CA GLY A 207 4.19 7.61 -15.77
C GLY A 207 4.30 8.98 -15.06
N ALA A 208 3.59 9.20 -13.96
CA ALA A 208 3.77 10.38 -13.11
C ALA A 208 5.04 10.27 -12.24
N TYR A 209 5.46 9.06 -11.86
CA TYR A 209 6.62 8.82 -10.98
C TYR A 209 7.96 8.92 -11.70
N ARG A 210 8.25 10.10 -12.26
CA ARG A 210 9.42 10.36 -13.09
C ARG A 210 10.73 10.25 -12.33
N SER A 211 10.73 10.52 -11.03
CA SER A 211 11.91 10.40 -10.19
C SER A 211 12.25 8.95 -9.85
N GLN A 212 11.26 8.04 -9.81
CA GLN A 212 11.43 6.65 -9.37
C GLN A 212 11.70 5.69 -10.56
N LEU A 213 10.90 5.81 -11.62
CA LEU A 213 10.94 4.89 -12.75
C LEU A 213 12.32 4.71 -13.41
N PRO A 214 13.17 5.76 -13.56
CA PRO A 214 14.49 5.59 -14.16
C PRO A 214 15.41 4.65 -13.39
N LEU A 215 15.22 4.51 -12.07
CA LEU A 215 16.03 3.65 -11.21
C LEU A 215 15.62 2.17 -11.29
N PHE A 216 14.46 1.88 -11.87
CA PHE A 216 14.01 0.50 -12.04
C PHE A 216 14.50 -0.08 -13.36
N GLY A 217 15.20 -1.22 -13.28
CA GLY A 217 15.56 -2.00 -14.45
C GLY A 217 14.34 -2.55 -15.21
N ALA A 218 14.57 -3.07 -16.42
CA ALA A 218 13.50 -3.54 -17.30
C ALA A 218 12.56 -4.58 -16.64
N ALA A 219 13.11 -5.52 -15.87
CA ALA A 219 12.32 -6.54 -15.19
C ALA A 219 11.31 -5.96 -14.18
N LYS A 220 11.74 -5.00 -13.35
CA LYS A 220 10.85 -4.32 -12.39
C LYS A 220 9.77 -3.52 -13.10
N ARG A 221 10.13 -2.78 -14.17
CA ARG A 221 9.15 -2.04 -14.98
C ARG A 221 8.14 -2.96 -15.67
N ALA A 222 8.57 -4.11 -16.15
CA ALA A 222 7.67 -5.12 -16.73
C ALA A 222 6.71 -5.68 -15.67
N ASP A 223 7.18 -5.87 -14.42
CA ASP A 223 6.34 -6.34 -13.33
C ASP A 223 5.27 -5.31 -12.93
N ILE A 224 5.60 -4.02 -12.90
CA ILE A 224 4.60 -2.95 -12.67
C ILE A 224 3.47 -3.03 -13.71
N GLY A 225 3.78 -3.34 -14.96
CA GLY A 225 2.81 -3.52 -16.05
C GLY A 225 2.07 -4.86 -16.05
N SER A 226 2.48 -5.82 -15.23
CA SER A 226 1.89 -7.16 -15.20
C SER A 226 0.58 -7.20 -14.38
N PRO A 227 -0.25 -8.27 -14.51
CA PRO A 227 -1.48 -8.40 -13.75
C PRO A 227 -1.28 -8.28 -12.24
N GLU A 228 -2.17 -7.54 -11.60
CA GLU A 228 -2.20 -7.34 -10.15
C GLU A 228 -2.60 -8.62 -9.45
N ARG A 229 -2.06 -8.86 -8.24
CA ARG A 229 -2.28 -10.11 -7.49
C ARG A 229 -2.72 -9.81 -6.09
N TYR A 230 -3.79 -10.52 -5.66
CA TYR A 230 -4.48 -10.25 -4.40
C TYR A 230 -4.80 -11.52 -3.64
N TRP A 231 -4.85 -11.38 -2.32
CA TRP A 231 -5.27 -12.41 -1.38
C TRP A 231 -6.35 -11.82 -0.47
N ARG A 232 -7.42 -12.55 -0.25
CA ARG A 232 -8.40 -12.19 0.77
C ARG A 232 -7.94 -12.77 2.10
N LEU A 233 -7.97 -11.96 3.15
CA LEU A 233 -7.85 -12.43 4.52
C LEU A 233 -9.24 -12.90 4.97
N ASP A 234 -9.37 -14.20 5.17
CA ASP A 234 -10.64 -14.77 5.61
C ASP A 234 -10.89 -14.42 7.09
N ALA A 235 -12.17 -14.31 7.49
CA ALA A 235 -12.54 -14.26 8.91
C ALA A 235 -12.19 -15.61 9.55
N GLU A 236 -11.84 -15.61 10.82
CA GLU A 236 -11.59 -16.82 11.58
C GLU A 236 -12.84 -17.67 11.76
#